data_25fd094a09843c0ea0b3b0bfee8b3732
#
_entry.id   25fd094a09843c0ea0b3b0bfee8b3732
#
_cell.length_a   1.000
_cell.length_b   1.000
_cell.length_c   1.000
_cell.angle_alpha   90.00
_cell.angle_beta   90.00
_cell.angle_gamma   90.00
#
_symmetry.space_group_name_H-M   'P 1'
#
loop_
_entity.id
_entity.type
_entity.pdbx_description
1 polymer ?
#
loop_
_entity_poly.entity_id
_entity_poly.type
_entity_poly.pdbx_seq_one_letter_code
_entity_poly.pdbx_strand_id
1 'polypeptide(L)'
;VTFEERDQVLRFVKDFAKPEITAVLNADKLDIDALFPPKKTQTASGDGTGGEAKDTPVDLSPLRNLNLDLTANIGELKVSNIQAQQVKTKAVARGGKLTISPLDAKLYGGSTGGVITADANTQTVTVNQNMTGVQIQPVIKALLDKDMVQGKGNVGINLRTKGNTVNQMKSALDGKVSVSLQDGAIKGINLAERFRNAKSLLTTGTNATQKTDTNQQTDFSSLAVSFDVSNGVATSSDLNVMAPLFRIGGTG
;
A
#
# COMPACT_ATOMS: atom_id res chain seq x y z
N VAL A 1 23.47 -6.84 -12.80
CA VAL A 1 23.27 -5.59 -12.06
C VAL A 1 24.58 -4.85 -12.17
N THR A 2 24.68 -3.90 -13.08
CA THR A 2 25.82 -3.00 -13.20
C THR A 2 25.60 -1.85 -12.22
N PHE A 3 26.36 -1.86 -11.12
CA PHE A 3 26.51 -0.69 -10.28
C PHE A 3 27.52 0.21 -10.98
N GLU A 4 27.08 1.36 -11.53
CA GLU A 4 28.00 2.40 -11.94
C GLU A 4 28.58 3.02 -10.67
N GLU A 5 29.91 2.89 -10.54
CA GLU A 5 30.72 3.45 -9.47
C GLU A 5 30.69 4.98 -9.54
N ARG A 6 29.87 5.61 -8.68
CA ARG A 6 30.15 6.97 -8.21
C ARG A 6 29.76 7.09 -6.75
N ASP A 7 30.81 7.19 -5.91
CA ASP A 7 30.79 7.58 -4.50
C ASP A 7 30.09 6.65 -3.51
N GLN A 8 30.43 5.36 -3.54
CA GLN A 8 30.12 4.45 -2.44
C GLN A 8 31.19 4.58 -1.33
N VAL A 9 30.87 5.22 -0.22
CA VAL A 9 31.69 5.16 0.99
C VAL A 9 31.10 4.12 1.92
N LEU A 10 31.55 2.88 1.78
CA LEU A 10 31.30 1.80 2.73
C LEU A 10 32.38 1.85 3.81
N ARG A 11 32.01 2.20 5.04
CA ARG A 11 32.90 2.03 6.21
C ARG A 11 32.47 0.77 6.96
N PHE A 12 33.31 -0.26 6.91
CA PHE A 12 33.19 -1.43 7.77
C PHE A 12 33.92 -1.18 9.08
N VAL A 13 33.23 -1.20 10.20
CA VAL A 13 33.85 -1.19 11.53
C VAL A 13 33.82 -2.61 12.11
N LYS A 14 34.93 -2.99 12.62
CA LYS A 14 35.47 -4.31 12.91
C LYS A 14 34.91 -4.94 14.17
N ASP A 15 33.75 -5.57 14.08
CA ASP A 15 33.38 -6.66 15.00
C ASP A 15 32.57 -7.70 14.24
N PHE A 16 33.16 -8.85 13.94
CA PHE A 16 32.55 -9.90 13.13
C PHE A 16 31.36 -10.60 13.83
N ALA A 17 31.16 -10.37 15.11
CA ALA A 17 30.02 -10.94 15.85
C ALA A 17 28.74 -10.09 15.73
N LYS A 18 28.88 -8.76 15.54
CA LYS A 18 27.77 -7.81 15.30
C LYS A 18 28.25 -6.69 14.40
N PRO A 19 28.31 -6.88 13.10
CA PRO A 19 28.80 -5.87 12.18
C PRO A 19 27.95 -4.59 12.27
N GLU A 20 28.58 -3.47 12.59
CA GLU A 20 27.97 -2.16 12.47
C GLU A 20 28.23 -1.65 11.04
N ILE A 21 27.15 -1.48 10.28
CA ILE A 21 27.20 -1.02 8.90
C ILE A 21 26.72 0.42 8.87
N THR A 22 27.61 1.35 8.54
CA THR A 22 27.24 2.72 8.19
C THR A 22 27.46 2.92 6.70
N ALA A 23 26.41 3.30 5.97
CA ALA A 23 26.46 3.41 4.53
C ALA A 23 25.66 4.62 4.02
N VAL A 24 26.11 5.16 2.88
CA VAL A 24 25.34 6.10 2.06
C VAL A 24 25.13 5.43 0.71
N LEU A 25 23.87 5.25 0.34
CA LEU A 25 23.46 4.69 -0.95
C LEU A 25 22.99 5.85 -1.84
N ASN A 26 23.67 6.07 -2.95
CA ASN A 26 23.19 6.92 -4.02
C ASN A 26 22.99 6.03 -5.25
N ALA A 27 21.75 5.96 -5.76
CA ALA A 27 21.40 5.14 -6.90
C ALA A 27 20.44 5.89 -7.82
N ASP A 28 20.68 5.84 -9.11
CA ASP A 28 19.74 6.40 -10.09
C ASP A 28 18.48 5.54 -10.15
N LYS A 29 18.65 4.22 -10.08
CA LYS A 29 17.52 3.27 -10.14
C LYS A 29 17.77 2.06 -9.24
N LEU A 30 16.75 1.68 -8.47
CA LEU A 30 16.75 0.50 -7.60
C LEU A 30 15.43 -0.26 -7.75
N ASP A 31 15.50 -1.51 -8.20
CA ASP A 31 14.36 -2.43 -8.28
C ASP A 31 14.51 -3.49 -7.19
N ILE A 32 13.79 -3.30 -6.09
CA ILE A 32 13.80 -4.25 -4.96
C ILE A 32 13.10 -5.55 -5.34
N ASP A 33 12.07 -5.49 -6.19
CA ASP A 33 11.35 -6.69 -6.63
C ASP A 33 12.24 -7.61 -7.49
N ALA A 34 13.19 -7.02 -8.23
CA ALA A 34 14.19 -7.78 -9.00
C ALA A 34 15.29 -8.36 -8.10
N LEU A 35 15.70 -7.65 -7.04
CA LEU A 35 16.72 -8.11 -6.09
C LEU A 35 16.18 -9.21 -5.15
N PHE A 36 14.92 -9.09 -4.74
CA PHE A 36 14.23 -10.01 -3.86
C PHE A 36 12.91 -10.45 -4.48
N PRO A 37 12.95 -11.26 -5.56
CA PRO A 37 11.73 -11.70 -6.21
C PRO A 37 10.87 -12.48 -5.21
N PRO A 38 9.55 -12.20 -5.14
CA PRO A 38 8.65 -12.97 -4.30
C PRO A 38 8.82 -14.45 -4.67
N LYS A 39 9.06 -15.30 -3.68
CA LYS A 39 9.15 -16.75 -3.90
C LYS A 39 7.85 -17.18 -4.58
N LYS A 40 7.92 -17.53 -5.85
CA LYS A 40 6.81 -18.20 -6.52
C LYS A 40 6.54 -19.46 -5.73
N THR A 41 5.44 -19.52 -5.02
CA THR A 41 4.86 -20.80 -4.59
C THR A 41 4.63 -21.57 -5.89
N GLN A 42 5.48 -22.57 -6.14
CA GLN A 42 5.23 -23.53 -7.21
C GLN A 42 3.86 -24.14 -6.89
N THR A 43 2.87 -23.77 -7.69
CA THR A 43 1.68 -24.59 -7.86
C THR A 43 2.18 -25.92 -8.41
N ALA A 44 2.42 -26.89 -7.53
CA ALA A 44 2.55 -28.26 -7.93
C ALA A 44 1.23 -28.61 -8.64
N SER A 45 1.32 -28.83 -9.95
CA SER A 45 0.28 -29.51 -10.71
C SER A 45 0.21 -30.93 -10.14
N GLY A 46 -0.70 -31.14 -9.21
CA GLY A 46 -0.99 -32.39 -8.53
C GLY A 46 -2.45 -32.41 -8.19
N ASP A 47 -3.15 -33.27 -8.86
CA ASP A 47 -4.55 -33.68 -8.72
C ASP A 47 -4.99 -33.84 -7.26
N GLY A 48 -6.15 -33.22 -6.92
CA GLY A 48 -7.08 -33.68 -5.87
C GLY A 48 -6.73 -33.37 -4.41
N THR A 49 -7.71 -32.74 -3.80
CA THR A 49 -7.98 -32.46 -2.37
C THR A 49 -7.51 -31.10 -1.85
N GLY A 50 -8.50 -30.31 -1.37
CA GLY A 50 -8.34 -28.95 -0.84
C GLY A 50 -7.26 -28.80 0.22
N GLY A 51 -6.08 -28.43 -0.22
CA GLY A 51 -4.99 -28.00 0.63
C GLY A 51 -5.13 -26.51 0.89
N GLU A 52 -5.31 -26.11 2.14
CA GLU A 52 -5.18 -24.74 2.58
C GLU A 52 -3.89 -24.13 2.03
N ALA A 53 -3.98 -23.00 1.34
CA ALA A 53 -2.81 -22.28 0.86
C ALA A 53 -1.87 -22.03 2.05
N LYS A 54 -0.67 -22.63 2.03
CA LYS A 54 0.30 -22.49 3.11
C LYS A 54 0.55 -21.00 3.37
N ASP A 55 0.28 -20.57 4.61
CA ASP A 55 0.51 -19.21 5.04
C ASP A 55 1.99 -18.81 4.86
N THR A 56 2.23 -17.66 4.25
CA THR A 56 3.60 -17.22 3.93
C THR A 56 4.28 -16.71 5.20
N PRO A 57 5.42 -17.27 5.62
CA PRO A 57 6.13 -16.80 6.80
C PRO A 57 6.74 -15.43 6.57
N VAL A 58 6.67 -14.58 7.61
CA VAL A 58 7.35 -13.28 7.70
C VAL A 58 8.42 -13.37 8.78
N ASP A 59 9.68 -13.46 8.35
CA ASP A 59 10.82 -13.60 9.24
C ASP A 59 11.51 -12.26 9.48
N LEU A 60 11.33 -11.69 10.67
CA LEU A 60 12.03 -10.49 11.13
C LEU A 60 13.31 -10.80 11.93
N SER A 61 13.63 -12.08 12.14
CA SER A 61 14.77 -12.48 12.97
C SER A 61 16.13 -11.94 12.52
N PRO A 62 16.41 -11.72 11.22
CA PRO A 62 17.66 -11.11 10.78
C PRO A 62 17.92 -9.72 11.39
N LEU A 63 16.86 -8.99 11.74
CA LEU A 63 17.00 -7.66 12.37
C LEU A 63 17.68 -7.71 13.75
N ARG A 64 17.63 -8.85 14.47
CA ARG A 64 18.22 -8.99 15.81
C ARG A 64 19.74 -8.84 15.80
N ASN A 65 20.37 -9.24 14.71
CA ASN A 65 21.81 -9.21 14.54
C ASN A 65 22.28 -8.07 13.61
N LEU A 66 21.33 -7.27 13.10
CA LEU A 66 21.63 -6.17 12.18
C LEU A 66 21.86 -4.88 12.96
N ASN A 67 23.06 -4.31 12.81
CA ASN A 67 23.36 -2.93 13.19
C ASN A 67 23.63 -2.13 11.89
N LEU A 68 22.67 -1.30 11.51
CA LEU A 68 22.68 -0.54 10.26
C LEU A 68 22.37 0.94 10.53
N ASP A 69 23.13 1.82 9.90
CA ASP A 69 22.81 3.23 9.72
C ASP A 69 23.01 3.55 8.23
N LEU A 70 21.92 3.51 7.49
CA LEU A 70 21.90 3.71 6.04
C LEU A 70 21.17 5.01 5.70
N THR A 71 21.85 5.91 5.00
CA THR A 71 21.19 7.03 4.30
C THR A 71 21.08 6.70 2.83
N ALA A 72 19.89 6.81 2.25
CA ALA A 72 19.67 6.48 0.84
C ALA A 72 19.03 7.63 0.08
N ASN A 73 19.59 7.92 -1.10
CA ASN A 73 19.03 8.82 -2.11
C ASN A 73 18.89 8.03 -3.41
N ILE A 74 17.65 7.81 -3.84
CA ILE A 74 17.36 6.94 -4.99
C ILE A 74 16.52 7.73 -5.99
N GLY A 75 16.98 7.82 -7.23
CA GLY A 75 16.28 8.52 -8.31
C GLY A 75 14.93 7.85 -8.62
N GLU A 76 14.95 6.54 -8.89
CA GLU A 76 13.77 5.71 -9.14
C GLU A 76 13.82 4.46 -8.26
N LEU A 77 12.79 4.23 -7.46
CA LEU A 77 12.63 3.03 -6.63
C LEU A 77 11.40 2.25 -7.08
N LYS A 78 11.57 0.94 -7.24
CA LYS A 78 10.46 0.01 -7.42
C LYS A 78 10.44 -1.01 -6.29
N VAL A 79 9.31 -1.12 -5.61
CA VAL A 79 9.08 -2.09 -4.52
C VAL A 79 7.60 -2.49 -4.47
N SER A 80 7.30 -3.78 -4.44
CA SER A 80 5.92 -4.32 -4.43
C SER A 80 5.05 -3.72 -5.54
N ASN A 81 5.60 -3.58 -6.75
CA ASN A 81 5.00 -2.92 -7.92
C ASN A 81 4.73 -1.41 -7.76
N ILE A 82 5.04 -0.81 -6.61
CA ILE A 82 4.99 0.64 -6.43
C ILE A 82 6.24 1.25 -7.05
N GLN A 83 6.04 2.33 -7.82
CA GLN A 83 7.11 3.12 -8.41
C GLN A 83 7.15 4.49 -7.74
N ALA A 84 8.27 4.81 -7.11
CA ALA A 84 8.53 6.08 -6.46
C ALA A 84 9.76 6.75 -7.07
N GLN A 85 9.80 8.07 -7.04
CA GLN A 85 10.91 8.87 -7.56
C GLN A 85 11.46 9.79 -6.48
N GLN A 86 12.73 10.18 -6.64
CA GLN A 86 13.40 11.11 -5.71
C GLN A 86 13.27 10.66 -4.26
N VAL A 87 13.47 9.37 -4.00
CA VAL A 87 13.37 8.79 -2.68
C VAL A 87 14.54 9.24 -1.81
N LYS A 88 14.21 9.80 -0.65
CA LYS A 88 15.17 10.16 0.40
C LYS A 88 14.77 9.48 1.68
N THR A 89 15.68 8.71 2.27
CA THR A 89 15.36 7.97 3.47
C THR A 89 16.61 7.70 4.31
N LYS A 90 16.37 7.46 5.59
CA LYS A 90 17.36 6.92 6.51
C LYS A 90 16.79 5.65 7.13
N ALA A 91 17.54 4.55 7.06
CA ALA A 91 17.20 3.30 7.70
C ALA A 91 18.18 3.00 8.82
N VAL A 92 17.68 2.86 10.04
CA VAL A 92 18.47 2.52 11.22
C VAL A 92 17.96 1.20 11.79
N ALA A 93 18.86 0.21 11.89
CA ALA A 93 18.55 -1.06 12.55
C ALA A 93 19.47 -1.27 13.74
N ARG A 94 18.90 -1.45 14.93
CA ARG A 94 19.63 -1.73 16.17
C ARG A 94 18.78 -2.52 17.15
N GLY A 95 19.38 -3.49 17.83
CA GLY A 95 18.69 -4.25 18.88
C GLY A 95 17.42 -4.99 18.42
N GLY A 96 17.37 -5.42 17.17
CA GLY A 96 16.20 -6.11 16.60
C GLY A 96 15.12 -5.17 16.06
N LYS A 97 15.33 -3.86 16.08
CA LYS A 97 14.38 -2.86 15.57
C LYS A 97 14.94 -2.13 14.36
N LEU A 98 14.20 -2.12 13.28
CA LEU A 98 14.42 -1.31 12.09
C LEU A 98 13.49 -0.09 12.11
N THR A 99 14.04 1.08 11.85
CA THR A 99 13.29 2.33 11.65
C THR A 99 13.71 2.92 10.32
N ILE A 100 12.75 3.17 9.43
CA ILE A 100 12.94 3.89 8.16
C ILE A 100 12.25 5.24 8.31
N SER A 101 13.05 6.32 8.42
CA SER A 101 12.54 7.67 8.71
C SER A 101 13.58 8.76 8.39
N PRO A 102 13.21 9.82 7.68
CA PRO A 102 11.97 9.94 6.92
C PRO A 102 11.93 8.95 5.76
N LEU A 103 10.76 8.66 5.24
CA LEU A 103 10.59 7.98 3.95
C LEU A 103 9.84 8.94 3.03
N ASP A 104 10.59 9.84 2.39
CA ASP A 104 10.07 10.87 1.51
C ASP A 104 10.30 10.49 0.05
N ALA A 105 9.25 10.64 -0.78
CA ALA A 105 9.34 10.35 -2.19
C ALA A 105 8.27 11.09 -3.02
N LYS A 106 8.50 11.19 -4.33
CA LYS A 106 7.47 11.50 -5.31
C LYS A 106 6.74 10.23 -5.70
N LEU A 107 5.42 10.25 -5.73
CA LEU A 107 4.59 9.09 -5.96
C LEU A 107 3.37 9.46 -6.80
N TYR A 108 3.26 8.92 -8.02
CA TYR A 108 2.10 9.06 -8.91
C TYR A 108 1.52 10.49 -9.00
N GLY A 109 2.39 11.46 -9.29
CA GLY A 109 2.01 12.88 -9.46
C GLY A 109 1.83 13.67 -8.16
N GLY A 110 2.04 13.04 -7.01
CA GLY A 110 2.06 13.65 -5.69
C GLY A 110 3.35 13.35 -4.94
N SER A 111 3.26 13.33 -3.62
CA SER A 111 4.37 13.01 -2.72
C SER A 111 3.90 12.12 -1.57
N THR A 112 4.83 11.39 -1.00
CA THR A 112 4.62 10.66 0.26
C THR A 112 5.71 11.00 1.25
N GLY A 113 5.38 10.93 2.55
CA GLY A 113 6.32 11.08 3.63
C GLY A 113 5.84 10.38 4.88
N GLY A 114 6.79 9.87 5.68
CA GLY A 114 6.43 9.19 6.92
C GLY A 114 7.50 8.28 7.49
N VAL A 115 7.06 7.30 8.27
CA VAL A 115 7.92 6.38 9.02
C VAL A 115 7.40 4.96 8.93
N ILE A 116 8.30 4.01 8.72
CA ILE A 116 8.03 2.58 8.82
C ILE A 116 8.93 1.99 9.91
N THR A 117 8.39 1.17 10.80
CA THR A 117 9.18 0.43 11.78
C THR A 117 8.87 -1.05 11.73
N ALA A 118 9.90 -1.88 11.96
CA ALA A 118 9.75 -3.31 12.17
C ALA A 118 10.56 -3.71 13.40
N ASP A 119 9.97 -4.50 14.28
CA ASP A 119 10.58 -4.94 15.53
C ASP A 119 10.51 -6.47 15.63
N ALA A 120 11.68 -7.10 15.52
CA ALA A 120 11.84 -8.55 15.60
C ALA A 120 11.63 -9.12 17.00
N ASN A 121 11.71 -8.30 18.04
CA ASN A 121 11.54 -8.78 19.42
C ASN A 121 10.06 -8.96 19.75
N THR A 122 9.21 -8.10 19.18
CA THR A 122 7.76 -8.12 19.36
C THR A 122 7.00 -8.65 18.14
N GLN A 123 7.72 -8.95 17.03
CA GLN A 123 7.14 -9.33 15.75
C GLN A 123 6.10 -8.31 15.22
N THR A 124 6.40 -7.03 15.41
CA THR A 124 5.50 -5.92 15.11
C THR A 124 6.02 -5.10 13.92
N VAL A 125 5.11 -4.72 13.03
CA VAL A 125 5.35 -3.75 11.96
C VAL A 125 4.39 -2.58 12.13
N THR A 126 4.91 -1.35 12.01
CA THR A 126 4.10 -0.13 12.05
C THR A 126 4.38 0.69 10.80
N VAL A 127 3.32 1.19 10.17
CA VAL A 127 3.38 2.06 9.00
C VAL A 127 2.64 3.35 9.32
N ASN A 128 3.35 4.46 9.29
CA ASN A 128 2.76 5.79 9.40
C ASN A 128 3.21 6.59 8.16
N GLN A 129 2.30 6.75 7.21
CA GLN A 129 2.58 7.38 5.92
C GLN A 129 1.47 8.37 5.57
N ASN A 130 1.88 9.51 5.01
CA ASN A 130 0.97 10.50 4.45
C ASN A 130 1.31 10.69 2.97
N MET A 131 0.32 10.52 2.12
CA MET A 131 0.41 10.79 0.68
C MET A 131 -0.39 12.05 0.37
N THR A 132 0.20 12.97 -0.40
CA THR A 132 -0.43 14.24 -0.74
C THR A 132 -0.47 14.41 -2.25
N GLY A 133 -1.66 14.69 -2.79
CA GLY A 133 -1.88 14.98 -4.20
C GLY A 133 -1.56 13.80 -5.14
N VAL A 134 -1.66 12.55 -4.65
CA VAL A 134 -1.38 11.35 -5.45
C VAL A 134 -2.57 10.96 -6.31
N GLN A 135 -2.30 10.39 -7.48
CA GLN A 135 -3.30 9.66 -8.24
C GLN A 135 -3.51 8.30 -7.58
N ILE A 136 -4.74 8.03 -7.11
CA ILE A 136 -5.00 6.84 -6.29
C ILE A 136 -5.04 5.54 -7.10
N GLN A 137 -5.47 5.59 -8.36
CA GLN A 137 -5.64 4.41 -9.21
C GLN A 137 -4.37 3.55 -9.33
N PRO A 138 -3.18 4.10 -9.68
CA PRO A 138 -1.97 3.29 -9.75
C PRO A 138 -1.53 2.74 -8.39
N VAL A 139 -1.84 3.43 -7.28
CA VAL A 139 -1.57 2.91 -5.92
C VAL A 139 -2.42 1.68 -5.63
N ILE A 140 -3.73 1.76 -5.87
CA ILE A 140 -4.66 0.63 -5.67
C ILE A 140 -4.28 -0.53 -6.59
N LYS A 141 -3.95 -0.25 -7.85
CA LYS A 141 -3.54 -1.28 -8.81
C LYS A 141 -2.26 -1.99 -8.38
N ALA A 142 -1.26 -1.25 -7.90
CA ALA A 142 0.00 -1.83 -7.44
C ALA A 142 -0.17 -2.72 -6.19
N LEU A 143 -1.04 -2.33 -5.25
CA LEU A 143 -1.21 -3.01 -3.96
C LEU A 143 -2.25 -4.13 -3.99
N LEU A 144 -3.34 -3.95 -4.74
CA LEU A 144 -4.51 -4.84 -4.70
C LEU A 144 -4.81 -5.52 -6.03
N ASP A 145 -4.07 -5.17 -7.10
CA ASP A 145 -4.32 -5.61 -8.48
C ASP A 145 -5.78 -5.33 -8.94
N LYS A 146 -6.33 -4.23 -8.47
CA LYS A 146 -7.71 -3.80 -8.78
C LYS A 146 -7.72 -2.39 -9.33
N ASP A 147 -8.60 -2.16 -10.28
CA ASP A 147 -8.83 -0.86 -10.93
C ASP A 147 -10.26 -0.39 -10.63
N MET A 148 -10.53 -0.05 -9.36
CA MET A 148 -11.88 0.27 -8.91
C MET A 148 -12.14 1.76 -8.73
N VAL A 149 -11.11 2.56 -8.40
CA VAL A 149 -11.27 3.97 -8.04
C VAL A 149 -10.21 4.79 -8.74
N GLN A 150 -10.63 5.90 -9.32
CA GLN A 150 -9.78 6.95 -9.87
C GLN A 150 -9.98 8.24 -9.07
N GLY A 151 -9.03 9.13 -9.15
CA GLY A 151 -9.07 10.44 -8.52
C GLY A 151 -7.70 10.86 -8.00
N LYS A 152 -7.59 12.13 -7.67
CA LYS A 152 -6.38 12.72 -7.10
C LYS A 152 -6.67 13.20 -5.68
N GLY A 153 -5.74 12.96 -4.75
CA GLY A 153 -5.97 13.44 -3.40
C GLY A 153 -4.95 12.99 -2.38
N ASN A 154 -5.41 12.90 -1.14
CA ASN A 154 -4.58 12.62 0.02
C ASN A 154 -4.97 11.29 0.65
N VAL A 155 -3.98 10.56 1.12
CA VAL A 155 -4.17 9.30 1.87
C VAL A 155 -3.30 9.34 3.11
N GLY A 156 -3.93 9.16 4.28
CA GLY A 156 -3.24 8.99 5.56
C GLY A 156 -3.31 7.52 5.98
N ILE A 157 -2.18 6.95 6.37
CA ILE A 157 -2.07 5.56 6.83
C ILE A 157 -1.38 5.57 8.18
N ASN A 158 -2.04 5.02 9.18
CA ASN A 158 -1.46 4.75 10.50
C ASN A 158 -1.90 3.35 10.90
N LEU A 159 -1.08 2.37 10.55
CA LEU A 159 -1.38 0.96 10.74
C LEU A 159 -0.28 0.28 11.54
N ARG A 160 -0.69 -0.65 12.40
CA ARG A 160 0.19 -1.53 13.16
C ARG A 160 -0.30 -2.96 13.01
N THR A 161 0.65 -3.89 12.91
CA THR A 161 0.32 -5.31 12.90
C THR A 161 1.37 -6.11 13.65
N LYS A 162 1.03 -7.37 13.99
CA LYS A 162 1.89 -8.31 14.69
C LYS A 162 1.67 -9.72 14.16
N GLY A 163 2.74 -10.48 13.98
CA GLY A 163 2.64 -11.87 13.55
C GLY A 163 3.90 -12.39 12.88
N ASN A 164 3.97 -13.72 12.72
CA ASN A 164 5.07 -14.42 12.05
C ASN A 164 4.69 -14.91 10.66
N THR A 165 3.45 -14.67 10.24
CA THR A 165 2.95 -15.04 8.92
C THR A 165 2.06 -13.93 8.36
N VAL A 166 1.87 -13.93 7.03
CA VAL A 166 1.04 -12.93 6.36
C VAL A 166 -0.40 -12.95 6.87
N ASN A 167 -0.99 -14.14 7.13
CA ASN A 167 -2.36 -14.24 7.63
C ASN A 167 -2.48 -13.74 9.08
N GLN A 168 -1.50 -14.07 9.94
CA GLN A 168 -1.44 -13.53 11.30
C GLN A 168 -1.36 -11.98 11.27
N MET A 169 -0.48 -11.43 10.44
CA MET A 169 -0.36 -9.98 10.30
C MET A 169 -1.64 -9.34 9.78
N LYS A 170 -2.33 -9.96 8.82
CA LYS A 170 -3.64 -9.47 8.34
C LYS A 170 -4.68 -9.48 9.45
N SER A 171 -4.78 -10.56 10.21
CA SER A 171 -5.76 -10.71 11.31
C SER A 171 -5.45 -9.83 12.53
N ALA A 172 -4.20 -9.39 12.71
CA ALA A 172 -3.77 -8.52 13.80
C ALA A 172 -3.54 -7.07 13.33
N LEU A 173 -4.11 -6.68 12.18
CA LEU A 173 -3.97 -5.34 11.65
C LEU A 173 -4.90 -4.39 12.39
N ASP A 174 -4.32 -3.35 13.01
CA ASP A 174 -5.02 -2.32 13.75
C ASP A 174 -4.59 -0.93 13.28
N GLY A 175 -5.47 0.06 13.42
CA GLY A 175 -5.15 1.46 13.19
C GLY A 175 -6.17 2.23 12.38
N LYS A 176 -5.71 3.18 11.58
CA LYS A 176 -6.58 4.09 10.83
C LYS A 176 -6.03 4.36 9.43
N VAL A 177 -6.94 4.42 8.46
CA VAL A 177 -6.68 4.86 7.09
C VAL A 177 -7.67 5.95 6.73
N SER A 178 -7.20 7.08 6.21
CA SER A 178 -8.04 8.17 5.71
C SER A 178 -7.78 8.41 4.23
N VAL A 179 -8.83 8.66 3.47
CA VAL A 179 -8.78 8.91 2.03
C VAL A 179 -9.63 10.14 1.71
N SER A 180 -9.05 11.08 0.98
CA SER A 180 -9.78 12.26 0.48
C SER A 180 -9.37 12.49 -0.97
N LEU A 181 -10.29 12.24 -1.89
CA LEU A 181 -10.08 12.34 -3.34
C LEU A 181 -10.95 13.42 -3.95
N GLN A 182 -10.48 13.98 -5.05
CA GLN A 182 -11.20 14.94 -5.87
C GLN A 182 -11.18 14.49 -7.34
N ASP A 183 -12.20 14.90 -8.09
CA ASP A 183 -12.32 14.75 -9.53
C ASP A 183 -12.02 13.31 -9.99
N GLY A 184 -12.81 12.37 -9.50
CA GLY A 184 -12.56 10.96 -9.71
C GLY A 184 -13.79 10.18 -10.15
N ALA A 185 -13.61 8.85 -10.24
CA ALA A 185 -14.67 7.93 -10.60
C ALA A 185 -14.54 6.59 -9.85
N ILE A 186 -15.68 5.99 -9.54
CA ILE A 186 -15.80 4.60 -9.06
C ILE A 186 -16.22 3.75 -10.25
N LYS A 187 -15.37 2.79 -10.64
CA LYS A 187 -15.59 1.89 -11.77
C LYS A 187 -16.47 0.69 -11.39
N GLY A 188 -17.16 0.15 -12.39
CA GLY A 188 -18.01 -1.03 -12.23
C GLY A 188 -19.41 -0.74 -11.70
N ILE A 189 -19.73 0.51 -11.37
CA ILE A 189 -21.05 0.90 -10.87
C ILE A 189 -21.43 2.23 -11.52
N ASN A 190 -22.59 2.26 -12.21
CA ASN A 190 -23.20 3.51 -12.70
C ASN A 190 -24.42 3.85 -11.85
N LEU A 191 -24.19 4.57 -10.76
CA LEU A 191 -25.25 4.97 -9.84
C LEU A 191 -26.24 5.95 -10.49
N ALA A 192 -25.77 6.83 -11.37
CA ALA A 192 -26.62 7.78 -12.07
C ALA A 192 -27.63 7.08 -13.00
N GLU A 193 -27.23 6.02 -13.67
CA GLU A 193 -28.10 5.20 -14.50
C GLU A 193 -29.08 4.38 -13.65
N ARG A 194 -28.61 3.78 -12.56
CA ARG A 194 -29.45 3.06 -11.61
C ARG A 194 -30.54 3.96 -11.03
N PHE A 195 -30.18 5.21 -10.70
CA PHE A 195 -31.14 6.19 -10.18
C PHE A 195 -32.20 6.58 -11.24
N ARG A 196 -31.76 6.81 -12.50
CA ARG A 196 -32.69 7.09 -13.61
C ARG A 196 -33.65 5.93 -13.88
N ASN A 197 -33.10 4.70 -13.87
CA ASN A 197 -33.90 3.48 -14.08
C ASN A 197 -34.88 3.25 -12.93
N ALA A 198 -34.51 3.47 -11.67
CA ALA A 198 -35.41 3.40 -10.53
C ALA A 198 -36.54 4.44 -10.63
N LYS A 199 -36.22 5.67 -11.07
CA LYS A 199 -37.24 6.71 -11.30
C LYS A 199 -38.18 6.35 -12.46
N SER A 200 -37.70 5.73 -13.54
CA SER A 200 -38.52 5.29 -14.66
C SER A 200 -39.44 4.12 -14.30
N LEU A 201 -38.98 3.19 -13.44
CA LEU A 201 -39.79 2.12 -12.88
C LEU A 201 -40.96 2.63 -12.06
N LEU A 202 -40.77 3.71 -11.31
CA LEU A 202 -41.83 4.36 -10.54
C LEU A 202 -42.86 5.11 -11.43
N THR A 203 -42.46 5.51 -12.65
CA THR A 203 -43.31 6.29 -13.54
C THR A 203 -43.92 5.48 -14.69
N THR A 204 -43.28 4.41 -15.17
CA THR A 204 -43.68 3.68 -16.37
C THR A 204 -43.87 2.16 -16.20
N GLY A 205 -43.48 1.58 -15.06
CA GLY A 205 -43.69 0.17 -14.74
C GLY A 205 -42.95 -0.86 -15.61
N THR A 206 -41.98 -0.44 -16.41
CA THR A 206 -41.25 -1.34 -17.32
C THR A 206 -39.94 -1.83 -16.69
N ASN A 207 -39.78 -3.16 -16.63
CA ASN A 207 -38.54 -3.81 -16.17
C ASN A 207 -37.41 -3.63 -17.20
N ALA A 208 -36.45 -2.78 -16.89
CA ALA A 208 -35.21 -2.70 -17.66
C ALA A 208 -34.28 -3.86 -17.26
N THR A 209 -34.02 -4.76 -18.21
CA THR A 209 -33.05 -5.85 -18.05
C THR A 209 -31.63 -5.26 -17.91
N GLN A 210 -31.03 -5.40 -16.75
CA GLN A 210 -29.68 -4.91 -16.49
C GLN A 210 -28.64 -5.79 -17.20
N LYS A 211 -27.98 -5.25 -18.21
CA LYS A 211 -26.68 -5.77 -18.67
C LYS A 211 -25.60 -5.14 -17.79
N THR A 212 -24.81 -5.96 -17.16
CA THR A 212 -23.61 -5.50 -16.44
C THR A 212 -22.56 -5.13 -17.47
N ASP A 213 -22.39 -3.83 -17.72
CA ASP A 213 -21.32 -3.32 -18.58
C ASP A 213 -20.14 -2.94 -17.72
N THR A 214 -18.97 -3.56 -17.95
CA THR A 214 -17.74 -3.31 -17.23
C THR A 214 -17.18 -1.89 -17.44
N ASN A 215 -17.70 -1.15 -18.41
CA ASN A 215 -17.34 0.25 -18.69
C ASN A 215 -18.17 1.25 -17.85
N GLN A 216 -19.08 0.77 -17.00
CA GLN A 216 -19.88 1.66 -16.16
C GLN A 216 -19.02 2.29 -15.05
N GLN A 217 -19.17 3.58 -14.87
CA GLN A 217 -18.52 4.32 -13.79
C GLN A 217 -19.47 5.35 -13.16
N THR A 218 -19.15 5.73 -11.94
CA THR A 218 -19.80 6.83 -11.22
C THR A 218 -18.78 7.91 -10.97
N ASP A 219 -18.92 9.04 -11.67
CA ASP A 219 -18.06 10.20 -11.47
C ASP A 219 -18.44 10.91 -10.17
N PHE A 220 -17.44 11.38 -9.45
CA PHE A 220 -17.60 12.19 -8.25
C PHE A 220 -16.71 13.43 -8.28
N SER A 221 -17.18 14.52 -7.69
CA SER A 221 -16.39 15.73 -7.46
C SER A 221 -15.52 15.61 -6.21
N SER A 222 -16.01 14.90 -5.19
CA SER A 222 -15.22 14.58 -3.99
C SER A 222 -15.65 13.25 -3.38
N LEU A 223 -14.67 12.55 -2.81
CA LEU A 223 -14.87 11.35 -1.99
C LEU A 223 -14.01 11.49 -0.75
N ALA A 224 -14.61 11.37 0.43
CA ALA A 224 -13.90 11.34 1.70
C ALA A 224 -14.38 10.15 2.51
N VAL A 225 -13.43 9.42 3.12
CA VAL A 225 -13.72 8.28 3.98
C VAL A 225 -12.56 8.03 4.91
N SER A 226 -12.85 7.67 6.17
CA SER A 226 -11.87 7.09 7.07
C SER A 226 -12.30 5.69 7.51
N PHE A 227 -11.30 4.83 7.66
CA PHE A 227 -11.47 3.47 8.12
C PHE A 227 -10.78 3.31 9.47
N ASP A 228 -11.52 2.86 10.45
CA ASP A 228 -10.96 2.30 11.68
C ASP A 228 -10.75 0.81 11.46
N VAL A 229 -9.49 0.37 11.59
CA VAL A 229 -9.11 -1.03 11.39
C VAL A 229 -8.86 -1.66 12.74
N SER A 230 -9.54 -2.75 13.02
CA SER A 230 -9.37 -3.54 14.25
C SER A 230 -9.40 -5.02 13.93
N ASN A 231 -8.36 -5.75 14.37
CA ASN A 231 -8.21 -7.18 14.10
C ASN A 231 -8.39 -7.56 12.62
N GLY A 232 -7.87 -6.74 11.73
CA GLY A 232 -7.93 -6.96 10.28
C GLY A 232 -9.26 -6.60 9.61
N VAL A 233 -10.24 -6.12 10.38
CA VAL A 233 -11.54 -5.66 9.86
C VAL A 233 -11.53 -4.13 9.79
N ALA A 234 -11.79 -3.59 8.62
CA ALA A 234 -11.91 -2.15 8.39
C ALA A 234 -13.38 -1.74 8.44
N THR A 235 -13.72 -0.77 9.28
CA THR A 235 -15.06 -0.19 9.40
C THR A 235 -15.01 1.31 9.13
N SER A 236 -16.07 1.85 8.57
CA SER A 236 -16.21 3.29 8.30
C SER A 236 -17.56 3.79 8.77
N SER A 237 -17.59 5.01 9.32
CA SER A 237 -18.83 5.71 9.71
C SER A 237 -19.01 7.06 9.04
N ASP A 238 -18.08 7.45 8.15
CA ASP A 238 -17.97 8.81 7.62
C ASP A 238 -17.85 8.85 6.09
N LEU A 239 -18.20 7.77 5.38
CA LEU A 239 -18.18 7.79 3.92
C LEU A 239 -19.04 8.94 3.41
N ASN A 240 -18.44 9.81 2.61
CA ASN A 240 -19.09 10.94 1.97
C ASN A 240 -18.63 11.02 0.51
N VAL A 241 -19.55 10.86 -0.42
CA VAL A 241 -19.31 10.99 -1.85
C VAL A 241 -20.22 12.08 -2.40
N MET A 242 -19.62 13.08 -3.03
CA MET A 242 -20.34 14.12 -3.76
C MET A 242 -20.21 13.89 -5.24
N ALA A 243 -21.33 13.75 -5.91
CA ALA A 243 -21.43 13.63 -7.36
C ALA A 243 -22.34 14.73 -7.91
N PRO A 244 -22.26 15.07 -9.20
CA PRO A 244 -23.09 16.15 -9.79
C PRO A 244 -24.61 15.97 -9.59
N LEU A 245 -25.09 14.72 -9.50
CA LEU A 245 -26.51 14.41 -9.42
C LEU A 245 -26.98 13.89 -8.05
N PHE A 246 -26.04 13.53 -7.15
CA PHE A 246 -26.38 12.92 -5.86
C PHE A 246 -25.26 13.08 -4.82
N ARG A 247 -25.62 12.87 -3.58
CA ARG A 247 -24.70 12.73 -2.45
C ARG A 247 -24.94 11.37 -1.81
N ILE A 248 -23.86 10.67 -1.46
CA ILE A 248 -23.93 9.40 -0.74
C ILE A 248 -23.20 9.59 0.57
N GLY A 249 -23.87 9.28 1.67
CA GLY A 249 -23.26 9.05 2.97
C GLY A 249 -23.46 7.57 3.33
N GLY A 250 -22.51 6.99 4.06
CA GLY A 250 -22.61 5.59 4.42
C GLY A 250 -21.76 5.22 5.63
N THR A 251 -22.13 4.08 6.21
CA THR A 251 -21.40 3.38 7.27
C THR A 251 -21.23 1.92 6.86
N GLY A 252 -20.11 1.29 7.21
CA GLY A 252 -19.84 -0.12 6.90
C GLY A 252 -18.61 -0.66 7.61
#